data_e0f6af37506414c0cf6e015704228559
#
_entry.id   e0f6af37506414c0cf6e015704228559
#
_cell.length_a   1.000
_cell.length_b   1.000
_cell.length_c   1.000
_cell.angle_alpha   90.00
_cell.angle_beta   90.00
_cell.angle_gamma   90.00
#
_symmetry.space_group_name_H-M   'P 1'
#
loop_
_entity.id
_entity.type
_entity.pdbx_description
1 polymer ?
#
loop_
_entity_poly.entity_id
_entity_poly.type
_entity_poly.pdbx_seq_one_letter_code
_entity_poly.pdbx_strand_id
1 'polypeptide(L)'
;MSPKTTNLKIVKDGSKKENSKVSALSPREIVSELDRYVIGQKQAKRAVAVALRNRWRRQALSDEMKDEVLPKNILMIGPTGVGKTEISRRLSKLAQAPFIKVEATKFTEVGYVGKDVEQIIRDLIEIAISLVKEKKRKEVKAKAQVSAEERAVSYTHLRAHETKPN
;
A
#
# COMPACT_ATOMS: atom_id res chain seq x y z
N MET A 1 -1.68 -44.95 -21.30
CA MET A 1 -1.16 -43.60 -21.51
C MET A 1 -1.68 -42.72 -20.35
N SER A 2 -0.84 -42.50 -19.33
CA SER A 2 -1.22 -41.70 -18.15
C SER A 2 -0.85 -40.23 -18.35
N PRO A 3 -1.67 -39.27 -17.94
CA PRO A 3 -1.37 -37.85 -18.08
C PRO A 3 -0.33 -37.42 -17.06
N LYS A 4 0.71 -36.72 -17.52
CA LYS A 4 1.77 -36.10 -16.70
C LYS A 4 1.18 -34.93 -15.90
N THR A 5 1.13 -35.06 -14.58
CA THR A 5 0.82 -33.98 -13.64
C THR A 5 1.95 -32.98 -13.63
N THR A 6 1.70 -31.79 -14.15
CA THR A 6 2.63 -30.65 -14.09
C THR A 6 2.56 -30.03 -12.70
N ASN A 7 3.55 -30.27 -11.86
CA ASN A 7 3.69 -29.62 -10.55
C ASN A 7 4.04 -28.13 -10.74
N LEU A 8 3.04 -27.28 -10.53
CA LEU A 8 3.24 -25.84 -10.38
C LEU A 8 4.01 -25.56 -9.09
N LYS A 9 5.31 -25.22 -9.20
CA LYS A 9 6.08 -24.65 -8.09
C LYS A 9 5.51 -23.29 -7.72
N ILE A 10 4.89 -23.19 -6.56
CA ILE A 10 4.50 -21.91 -5.95
C ILE A 10 5.79 -21.16 -5.63
N VAL A 11 6.08 -20.12 -6.39
CA VAL A 11 7.15 -19.16 -6.08
C VAL A 11 6.73 -18.43 -4.81
N LYS A 12 7.38 -18.71 -3.69
CA LYS A 12 7.17 -17.98 -2.43
C LYS A 12 7.59 -16.53 -2.65
N ASP A 13 6.59 -15.66 -2.72
CA ASP A 13 6.71 -14.24 -2.96
C ASP A 13 7.50 -13.57 -1.81
N GLY A 14 8.58 -12.85 -2.17
CA GLY A 14 9.41 -12.09 -1.23
C GLY A 14 8.71 -10.91 -0.55
N SER A 15 7.45 -10.61 -0.94
CA SER A 15 6.65 -9.50 -0.41
C SER A 15 6.25 -9.66 1.07
N LYS A 16 6.33 -10.87 1.63
CA LYS A 16 6.02 -11.12 3.05
C LYS A 16 6.98 -10.45 4.05
N LYS A 17 8.22 -10.15 3.65
CA LYS A 17 9.23 -9.61 4.59
C LYS A 17 9.08 -8.11 4.87
N GLU A 18 8.64 -7.28 3.92
CA GLU A 18 8.43 -5.86 4.15
C GLU A 18 7.12 -5.56 4.89
N ASN A 19 6.05 -6.25 4.53
CA ASN A 19 4.77 -6.14 5.24
C ASN A 19 4.88 -6.60 6.71
N SER A 20 5.76 -7.57 7.03
CA SER A 20 6.00 -8.01 8.39
C SER A 20 6.69 -6.95 9.26
N LYS A 21 7.56 -6.10 8.69
CA LYS A 21 8.23 -5.02 9.45
C LYS A 21 7.24 -3.90 9.83
N VAL A 22 6.35 -3.51 8.94
CA VAL A 22 5.37 -2.43 9.21
C VAL A 22 4.30 -2.90 10.19
N SER A 23 3.84 -4.15 10.08
CA SER A 23 2.88 -4.74 11.03
C SER A 23 3.48 -5.01 12.42
N ALA A 24 4.80 -4.94 12.56
CA ALA A 24 5.50 -5.14 13.83
C ALA A 24 5.59 -3.87 14.70
N LEU A 25 5.31 -2.66 14.15
CA LEU A 25 5.41 -1.41 14.89
C LEU A 25 4.50 -1.41 16.12
N SER A 26 5.08 -1.03 17.26
CA SER A 26 4.32 -0.78 18.49
C SER A 26 3.52 0.51 18.39
N PRO A 27 2.45 0.70 19.20
CA PRO A 27 1.73 1.97 19.23
C PRO A 27 2.60 3.19 19.55
N ARG A 28 3.66 3.02 20.34
CA ARG A 28 4.62 4.10 20.66
C ARG A 28 5.42 4.52 19.43
N GLU A 29 5.91 3.57 18.66
CA GLU A 29 6.62 3.84 17.40
C GLU A 29 5.73 4.51 16.36
N ILE A 30 4.46 4.09 16.26
CA ILE A 30 3.48 4.74 15.39
C ILE A 30 3.26 6.19 15.80
N VAL A 31 3.13 6.47 17.11
CA VAL A 31 3.02 7.85 17.62
C VAL A 31 4.27 8.64 17.30
N SER A 32 5.46 8.09 17.49
CA SER A 32 6.74 8.74 17.17
C SER A 32 6.84 9.12 15.69
N GLU A 33 6.39 8.25 14.79
CA GLU A 33 6.33 8.57 13.36
C GLU A 33 5.31 9.68 13.04
N LEU A 34 4.16 9.69 13.72
CA LEU A 34 3.17 10.75 13.56
C LEU A 34 3.66 12.10 14.14
N ASP A 35 4.47 12.07 15.19
CA ASP A 35 5.03 13.27 15.83
C ASP A 35 5.96 14.08 14.90
N ARG A 36 6.56 13.42 13.90
CA ARG A 36 7.37 14.09 12.87
C ARG A 36 6.57 15.05 11.98
N TYR A 37 5.26 14.86 11.87
CA TYR A 37 4.43 15.58 10.90
C TYR A 37 3.29 16.37 11.54
N VAL A 38 2.84 15.96 12.72
CA VAL A 38 1.71 16.58 13.42
C VAL A 38 2.15 17.01 14.79
N ILE A 39 2.12 18.31 15.04
CA ILE A 39 2.47 18.88 16.35
C ILE A 39 1.26 18.76 17.28
N GLY A 40 1.50 18.40 18.55
CA GLY A 40 0.44 18.27 19.54
C GLY A 40 -0.44 17.03 19.35
N GLN A 41 -1.70 17.10 19.70
CA GLN A 41 -2.72 16.04 19.53
C GLN A 41 -2.33 14.66 20.09
N LYS A 42 -1.66 14.61 21.23
CA LYS A 42 -1.08 13.39 21.82
C LYS A 42 -2.14 12.29 22.03
N GLN A 43 -3.32 12.64 22.52
CA GLN A 43 -4.40 11.66 22.77
C GLN A 43 -4.94 11.08 21.46
N ALA A 44 -5.19 11.92 20.45
CA ALA A 44 -5.67 11.48 19.15
C ALA A 44 -4.65 10.56 18.45
N LYS A 45 -3.37 10.92 18.45
CA LYS A 45 -2.29 10.07 17.90
C LYS A 45 -2.21 8.71 18.58
N ARG A 46 -2.31 8.70 19.91
CA ARG A 46 -2.31 7.44 20.68
C ARG A 46 -3.52 6.57 20.33
N ALA A 47 -4.71 7.16 20.26
CA ALA A 47 -5.94 6.45 19.93
C ALA A 47 -5.87 5.81 18.54
N VAL A 48 -5.43 6.56 17.51
CA VAL A 48 -5.29 6.04 16.14
C VAL A 48 -4.17 5.00 16.02
N ALA A 49 -3.08 5.14 16.78
CA ALA A 49 -1.99 4.17 16.80
C ALA A 49 -2.45 2.83 17.39
N VAL A 50 -3.22 2.86 18.47
CA VAL A 50 -3.83 1.65 19.06
C VAL A 50 -4.83 1.02 18.09
N ALA A 51 -5.68 1.81 17.44
CA ALA A 51 -6.64 1.32 16.47
C ALA A 51 -5.96 0.64 15.27
N LEU A 52 -4.88 1.24 14.73
CA LEU A 52 -4.09 0.63 13.67
C LEU A 52 -3.46 -0.69 14.12
N ARG A 53 -2.88 -0.72 15.33
CA ARG A 53 -2.30 -1.94 15.88
C ARG A 53 -3.34 -3.04 16.04
N ASN A 54 -4.53 -2.73 16.51
CA ASN A 54 -5.63 -3.69 16.64
C ASN A 54 -6.07 -4.24 15.27
N ARG A 55 -6.08 -3.39 14.23
CA ARG A 55 -6.38 -3.84 12.86
C ARG A 55 -5.35 -4.86 12.35
N TRP A 56 -4.06 -4.66 12.62
CA TRP A 56 -3.02 -5.63 12.27
C TRP A 56 -3.14 -6.93 13.08
N ARG A 57 -3.44 -6.82 14.38
CA ARG A 57 -3.67 -8.01 15.22
C ARG A 57 -4.85 -8.84 14.70
N ARG A 58 -5.92 -8.18 14.25
CA ARG A 58 -7.06 -8.87 13.65
C ARG A 58 -6.66 -9.66 12.39
N GLN A 59 -5.75 -9.17 11.57
CA GLN A 59 -5.29 -9.87 10.36
C GLN A 59 -4.55 -11.18 10.69
N ALA A 60 -4.01 -11.32 11.90
CA ALA A 60 -3.31 -12.51 12.37
C ALA A 60 -4.23 -13.55 13.06
N LEU A 61 -5.52 -13.23 13.21
CA LEU A 61 -6.51 -14.17 13.78
C LEU A 61 -6.91 -15.25 12.76
N SER A 62 -7.44 -16.38 13.26
CA SER A 62 -8.11 -17.38 12.43
C SER A 62 -9.36 -16.79 11.78
N ASP A 63 -9.81 -17.39 10.67
CA ASP A 63 -10.94 -16.83 9.92
C ASP A 63 -12.23 -16.81 10.75
N GLU A 64 -12.48 -17.83 11.58
CA GLU A 64 -13.60 -17.88 12.53
C GLU A 64 -13.62 -16.69 13.49
N MET A 65 -12.46 -16.33 14.07
CA MET A 65 -12.37 -15.17 14.97
C MET A 65 -12.39 -13.82 14.25
N LYS A 66 -12.05 -13.78 12.97
CA LYS A 66 -12.14 -12.53 12.19
C LYS A 66 -13.57 -12.06 11.99
N ASP A 67 -14.52 -12.97 11.91
CA ASP A 67 -15.93 -12.65 11.74
C ASP A 67 -16.55 -12.08 13.01
N GLU A 68 -16.07 -12.51 14.18
CA GLU A 68 -16.51 -11.98 15.48
C GLU A 68 -15.87 -10.61 15.79
N VAL A 69 -14.60 -10.39 15.40
CA VAL A 69 -13.86 -9.17 15.69
C VAL A 69 -13.99 -8.18 14.53
N LEU A 70 -15.05 -7.39 14.49
CA LEU A 70 -15.26 -6.37 13.47
C LEU A 70 -14.24 -5.23 13.60
N PRO A 71 -13.68 -4.72 12.48
CA PRO A 71 -12.83 -3.53 12.50
C PRO A 71 -13.68 -2.29 12.86
N LYS A 72 -13.22 -1.54 13.87
CA LYS A 72 -13.91 -0.31 14.27
C LYS A 72 -13.49 0.87 13.42
N ASN A 73 -14.44 1.69 13.01
CA ASN A 73 -14.20 2.97 12.37
C ASN A 73 -13.71 4.00 13.40
N ILE A 74 -12.89 4.96 12.95
CA ILE A 74 -12.37 6.02 13.80
C ILE A 74 -13.11 7.31 13.45
N LEU A 75 -13.79 7.90 14.45
CA LEU A 75 -14.40 9.22 14.36
C LEU A 75 -13.44 10.24 14.96
N MET A 76 -13.06 11.26 14.17
CA MET A 76 -12.23 12.37 14.63
C MET A 76 -13.05 13.67 14.63
N ILE A 77 -13.25 14.25 15.80
CA ILE A 77 -14.00 15.49 15.99
C ILE A 77 -13.04 16.60 16.44
N GLY A 78 -13.21 17.79 15.94
CA GLY A 78 -12.39 18.95 16.30
C GLY A 78 -12.47 20.07 15.25
N PRO A 79 -11.96 21.27 15.54
CA PRO A 79 -11.97 22.41 14.63
C PRO A 79 -11.14 22.13 13.36
N THR A 80 -11.31 22.99 12.35
CA THR A 80 -10.53 22.92 11.12
C THR A 80 -9.06 23.25 11.40
N GLY A 81 -8.14 22.63 10.68
CA GLY A 81 -6.70 22.93 10.80
C GLY A 81 -5.93 22.15 11.87
N VAL A 82 -6.60 21.43 12.79
CA VAL A 82 -5.94 20.70 13.89
C VAL A 82 -5.21 19.41 13.46
N GLY A 83 -5.14 19.10 12.19
CA GLY A 83 -4.37 17.96 11.68
C GLY A 83 -5.15 16.65 11.50
N LYS A 84 -6.49 16.61 11.61
CA LYS A 84 -7.29 15.38 11.43
C LYS A 84 -6.97 14.62 10.14
N THR A 85 -7.01 15.32 9.02
CA THR A 85 -6.72 14.73 7.68
C THR A 85 -5.28 14.31 7.55
N GLU A 86 -4.34 15.07 8.12
CA GLU A 86 -2.92 14.73 8.06
C GLU A 86 -2.59 13.47 8.87
N ILE A 87 -3.18 13.31 10.05
CA ILE A 87 -3.07 12.07 10.83
C ILE A 87 -3.54 10.88 9.98
N SER A 88 -4.70 10.98 9.35
CA SER A 88 -5.27 9.91 8.52
C SER A 88 -4.38 9.58 7.32
N ARG A 89 -3.86 10.61 6.64
CA ARG A 89 -2.95 10.46 5.49
C ARG A 89 -1.63 9.79 5.89
N ARG A 90 -1.04 10.17 7.03
CA ARG A 90 0.20 9.55 7.52
C ARG A 90 -0.02 8.13 7.98
N LEU A 91 -1.16 7.87 8.62
CA LEU A 91 -1.55 6.53 9.03
C LEU A 91 -1.70 5.59 7.84
N SER A 92 -2.31 6.04 6.73
CA SER A 92 -2.43 5.24 5.51
C SER A 92 -1.06 4.92 4.89
N LYS A 93 -0.12 5.87 4.90
CA LYS A 93 1.25 5.65 4.44
C LYS A 93 1.98 4.62 5.29
N LEU A 94 1.87 4.71 6.63
CA LEU A 94 2.43 3.72 7.55
C LEU A 94 1.81 2.33 7.34
N ALA A 95 0.52 2.27 7.06
CA ALA A 95 -0.18 1.02 6.78
C ALA A 95 0.04 0.51 5.35
N GLN A 96 0.73 1.26 4.47
CA GLN A 96 0.85 0.97 3.04
C GLN A 96 -0.51 0.73 2.38
N ALA A 97 -1.53 1.48 2.81
CA ALA A 97 -2.91 1.39 2.34
C ALA A 97 -3.28 2.56 1.42
N PRO A 98 -4.17 2.38 0.45
CA PRO A 98 -4.67 3.47 -0.37
C PRO A 98 -5.40 4.49 0.51
N PHE A 99 -5.33 5.77 0.14
CA PHE A 99 -5.96 6.88 0.85
C PHE A 99 -6.74 7.76 -0.12
N ILE A 100 -7.99 7.98 0.18
CA ILE A 100 -8.84 8.95 -0.50
C ILE A 100 -9.46 9.92 0.51
N LYS A 101 -9.50 11.21 0.18
CA LYS A 101 -10.22 12.23 0.91
C LYS A 101 -11.51 12.53 0.17
N VAL A 102 -12.62 12.32 0.83
CA VAL A 102 -13.97 12.54 0.29
C VAL A 102 -14.68 13.60 1.12
N GLU A 103 -15.39 14.49 0.45
CA GLU A 103 -16.27 15.49 1.08
C GLU A 103 -17.72 15.00 0.93
N ALA A 104 -18.36 14.66 2.05
CA ALA A 104 -19.71 14.08 2.05
C ALA A 104 -20.75 14.97 1.35
N THR A 105 -20.58 16.30 1.42
CA THR A 105 -21.47 17.27 0.77
C THR A 105 -21.48 17.21 -0.76
N LYS A 106 -20.51 16.53 -1.37
CA LYS A 106 -20.44 16.34 -2.84
C LYS A 106 -21.23 15.12 -3.33
N PHE A 107 -21.71 14.31 -2.39
CA PHE A 107 -22.48 13.10 -2.69
C PHE A 107 -23.92 13.36 -2.27
N THR A 108 -24.83 13.30 -3.21
CA THR A 108 -26.27 13.43 -2.99
C THR A 108 -26.94 12.07 -3.07
N GLU A 109 -28.09 11.94 -2.39
CA GLU A 109 -28.94 10.76 -2.54
C GLU A 109 -29.40 10.60 -3.99
N VAL A 110 -29.67 9.35 -4.34
CA VAL A 110 -30.02 8.89 -5.69
C VAL A 110 -31.05 9.81 -6.37
N GLY A 111 -30.67 10.44 -7.48
CA GLY A 111 -31.58 11.21 -8.34
C GLY A 111 -31.31 12.72 -8.45
N TYR A 112 -30.36 13.28 -7.72
CA TYR A 112 -29.95 14.69 -7.86
C TYR A 112 -28.53 14.82 -8.37
N VAL A 113 -28.18 15.96 -8.98
CA VAL A 113 -26.87 16.25 -9.58
C VAL A 113 -25.75 16.17 -8.54
N GLY A 114 -25.15 14.98 -8.38
CA GLY A 114 -24.02 14.73 -7.46
C GLY A 114 -23.22 13.53 -7.91
N LYS A 115 -22.02 13.37 -7.35
CA LYS A 115 -21.22 12.17 -7.60
C LYS A 115 -21.86 10.96 -6.91
N ASP A 116 -21.89 9.84 -7.62
CA ASP A 116 -22.36 8.58 -7.09
C ASP A 116 -21.42 8.08 -5.97
N VAL A 117 -21.97 7.52 -4.91
CA VAL A 117 -21.20 6.95 -3.78
C VAL A 117 -20.31 5.80 -4.26
N GLU A 118 -20.74 5.04 -5.27
CA GLU A 118 -19.94 3.98 -5.89
C GLU A 118 -18.63 4.51 -6.51
N GLN A 119 -18.61 5.77 -6.95
CA GLN A 119 -17.41 6.39 -7.50
C GLN A 119 -16.27 6.43 -6.47
N ILE A 120 -16.58 6.56 -5.19
CA ILE A 120 -15.58 6.52 -4.10
C ILE A 120 -14.80 5.20 -4.13
N ILE A 121 -15.52 4.11 -4.31
CA ILE A 121 -14.91 2.77 -4.35
C ILE A 121 -14.06 2.59 -5.60
N ARG A 122 -14.53 3.07 -6.75
CA ARG A 122 -13.77 3.02 -8.00
C ARG A 122 -12.48 3.81 -7.90
N ASP A 123 -12.55 5.05 -7.40
CA ASP A 123 -11.37 5.91 -7.19
C ASP A 123 -10.38 5.26 -6.20
N LEU A 124 -10.88 4.62 -5.13
CA LEU A 124 -10.04 3.92 -4.15
C LEU A 124 -9.32 2.72 -4.77
N ILE A 125 -10.00 1.96 -5.65
CA ILE A 125 -9.43 0.82 -6.36
C ILE A 125 -8.34 1.29 -7.32
N GLU A 126 -8.54 2.38 -8.06
CA GLU A 126 -7.54 2.95 -8.97
C GLU A 126 -6.27 3.37 -8.22
N ILE A 127 -6.42 4.01 -7.06
CA ILE A 127 -5.30 4.37 -6.19
C ILE A 127 -4.57 3.12 -5.71
N ALA A 128 -5.30 2.08 -5.29
CA ALA A 128 -4.72 0.82 -4.85
C ALA A 128 -3.93 0.12 -5.97
N ILE A 129 -4.48 0.07 -7.18
CA ILE A 129 -3.81 -0.49 -8.37
C ILE A 129 -2.53 0.30 -8.67
N SER A 130 -2.58 1.63 -8.60
CA SER A 130 -1.43 2.50 -8.85
C SER A 130 -0.31 2.26 -7.83
N LEU A 131 -0.64 2.10 -6.55
CA LEU A 131 0.32 1.75 -5.49
C LEU A 131 1.01 0.41 -5.74
N VAL A 132 0.24 -0.62 -6.12
CA VAL A 132 0.79 -1.94 -6.43
C VAL A 132 1.68 -1.89 -7.66
N LYS A 133 1.24 -1.19 -8.72
CA LYS A 133 2.04 -0.99 -9.94
C LYS A 133 3.37 -0.28 -9.64
N GLU A 134 3.35 0.77 -8.83
CA GLU A 134 4.56 1.49 -8.44
C GLU A 134 5.53 0.61 -7.64
N LYS A 135 5.00 -0.17 -6.68
CA LYS A 135 5.80 -1.12 -5.91
C LYS A 135 6.45 -2.16 -6.84
N LYS A 136 5.67 -2.78 -7.72
CA LYS A 136 6.18 -3.76 -8.68
C LYS A 136 7.19 -3.17 -9.67
N ARG A 137 6.96 -1.95 -10.14
CA ARG A 137 7.91 -1.24 -11.01
C ARG A 137 9.25 -1.02 -10.31
N LYS A 138 9.24 -0.64 -9.02
CA LYS A 138 10.48 -0.49 -8.23
C LYS A 138 11.23 -1.80 -8.05
N GLU A 139 10.52 -2.91 -7.77
CA GLU A 139 11.11 -4.24 -7.65
C GLU A 139 11.80 -4.72 -8.95
N VAL A 140 11.18 -4.43 -10.09
CA VAL A 140 11.68 -4.88 -11.41
C VAL A 140 12.75 -3.94 -11.98
N LYS A 141 12.78 -2.66 -11.57
CA LYS A 141 13.67 -1.64 -12.14
C LYS A 141 15.15 -2.04 -12.07
N ALA A 142 15.59 -2.56 -10.93
CA ALA A 142 16.99 -2.98 -10.75
C ALA A 142 17.36 -4.13 -11.71
N LYS A 143 16.49 -5.14 -11.85
CA LYS A 143 16.69 -6.26 -12.77
C LYS A 143 16.66 -5.81 -14.23
N ALA A 144 15.72 -4.91 -14.58
CA ALA A 144 15.62 -4.38 -15.92
C ALA A 144 16.85 -3.57 -16.33
N GLN A 145 17.44 -2.82 -15.40
CA GLN A 145 18.66 -2.05 -15.64
C GLN A 145 19.84 -2.98 -15.94
N VAL A 146 20.07 -4.00 -15.13
CA VAL A 146 21.14 -4.99 -15.37
C VAL A 146 20.96 -5.68 -16.75
N SER A 147 19.75 -6.13 -17.06
CA SER A 147 19.46 -6.76 -18.35
C SER A 147 19.63 -5.80 -19.55
N ALA A 148 19.38 -4.51 -19.36
CA ALA A 148 19.62 -3.50 -20.40
C ALA A 148 21.12 -3.25 -20.61
N GLU A 149 21.91 -3.21 -19.54
CA GLU A 149 23.36 -3.07 -19.60
C GLU A 149 24.01 -4.29 -20.27
N GLU A 150 23.61 -5.51 -19.93
CA GLU A 150 24.08 -6.75 -20.56
C GLU A 150 23.79 -6.76 -22.07
N ARG A 151 22.58 -6.32 -22.48
CA ARG A 151 22.26 -6.20 -23.91
C ARG A 151 23.13 -5.16 -24.61
N ALA A 152 23.33 -3.99 -24.01
CA ALA A 152 24.16 -2.93 -24.57
C ALA A 152 25.59 -3.43 -24.80
N VAL A 153 26.19 -4.14 -23.82
CA VAL A 153 27.51 -4.74 -23.91
C VAL A 153 27.57 -5.80 -25.02
N SER A 154 26.58 -6.68 -25.11
CA SER A 154 26.49 -7.70 -26.15
C SER A 154 26.47 -7.11 -27.56
N TYR A 155 25.68 -6.03 -27.78
CA TYR A 155 25.63 -5.33 -29.07
C TYR A 155 26.97 -4.65 -29.46
N THR A 156 27.67 -4.08 -28.49
CA THR A 156 29.00 -3.45 -28.77
C THR A 156 30.03 -4.47 -29.10
N HIS A 157 30.05 -5.64 -28.50
CA HIS A 157 30.97 -6.75 -28.83
C HIS A 157 30.69 -7.32 -30.22
N LEU A 158 29.44 -7.53 -30.61
CA LEU A 158 29.11 -8.04 -31.96
C LEU A 158 29.57 -7.07 -33.05
N ARG A 159 29.40 -5.77 -32.88
CA ARG A 159 29.81 -4.75 -33.85
C ARG A 159 31.33 -4.63 -33.96
N ALA A 160 32.07 -4.87 -32.89
CA ALA A 160 33.55 -4.85 -32.93
C ALA A 160 34.16 -6.02 -33.71
N HIS A 161 33.44 -7.14 -33.86
CA HIS A 161 33.88 -8.29 -34.68
C HIS A 161 33.62 -8.13 -36.19
N GLU A 162 32.61 -7.27 -36.57
CA GLU A 162 32.26 -7.04 -37.97
C GLU A 162 33.18 -6.00 -38.69
N THR A 163 33.99 -5.25 -37.94
CA THR A 163 34.84 -4.20 -38.47
C THR A 163 36.32 -4.59 -38.67
N LYS A 164 36.65 -5.89 -38.83
CA LYS A 164 37.98 -6.24 -39.30
C LYS A 164 38.03 -6.05 -40.83
N PRO A 165 38.84 -5.11 -41.35
CA PRO A 165 39.05 -4.99 -42.78
C PRO A 165 39.86 -6.17 -43.29
N ASN A 166 39.49 -6.72 -44.46
CA ASN A 166 40.29 -7.61 -45.26
C ASN A 166 41.59 -6.96 -45.68
#